data_2c56ee0ac9e2aa413aac29a22ef65c17
#
_entry.id   2c56ee0ac9e2aa413aac29a22ef65c17
#
_cell.length_a   1.000
_cell.length_b   1.000
_cell.length_c   1.000
_cell.angle_alpha   90.00
_cell.angle_beta   90.00
_cell.angle_gamma   90.00
#
_symmetry.space_group_name_H-M   'P 1'
#
loop_
_entity.id
_entity.type
_entity.pdbx_description
1 polymer ?
#
loop_
_entity_poly.entity_id
_entity_poly.type
_entity_poly.pdbx_seq_one_letter_code
_entity_poly.pdbx_strand_id
1 'polypeptide(L)'
;MSNYKTVFFTLGVLQIILGISMMIPILTQFIYSELDSSFIGASIVSIIFGVLFFLTNLNHDKKLNLQQAFLLTALSWLSIAIFGSLPFIFSTLELSITDSFFESMSGITTTGSTIISNLEGAPRSILLWRAMLQWLGGIGIIVMAITLMPIMNVGGMQLFKISSNDSSEKLLPKSKEISLRLIYVYLVLTTLCAVTYKIFGMNIFDSLTHSMTTIATGGFSNYNESIGYFNSLPIEISSMVFIILGSLPFIAYIKFLNGNKKIFTSDVQIKSFIKIIIVSIILLFIYSLFQNKDFSQINIRVIVFNVISILTGTGYVTGEFDGWGNFPLIFFLTLMFIGGCAGSTTCGIKIFRIQILYLFIVNQLKKIIYPRGIFVIKYDKNKVDDKFMASIISFIFLYLVIFFLITAFLSLSGLDFVTSISGAATSISNVGPGLGSTIGPNGDFSNIPEISKWILSLGMILGRLELFAILVLFLPSFWRN
;
A
#
# COMPACT_ATOMS: atom_id res chain seq x y z
N MET A 1 -15.49 23.51 21.75
CA MET A 1 -15.76 22.12 21.34
C MET A 1 -15.57 22.03 19.83
N SER A 2 -14.61 21.26 19.35
CA SER A 2 -14.41 21.05 17.90
C SER A 2 -15.66 20.37 17.33
N ASN A 3 -16.25 21.00 16.29
CA ASN A 3 -17.46 20.47 15.66
C ASN A 3 -17.07 19.33 14.70
N TYR A 4 -17.23 18.08 15.12
CA TYR A 4 -16.88 16.89 14.32
C TYR A 4 -17.92 16.55 13.22
N LYS A 5 -18.94 17.38 13.03
CA LYS A 5 -19.98 17.16 12.01
C LYS A 5 -19.41 16.96 10.61
N THR A 6 -18.38 17.73 10.24
CA THR A 6 -17.70 17.60 8.94
C THR A 6 -17.06 16.22 8.74
N VAL A 7 -16.48 15.64 9.81
CA VAL A 7 -15.88 14.31 9.78
C VAL A 7 -16.96 13.25 9.55
N PHE A 8 -18.03 13.25 10.36
CA PHE A 8 -19.12 12.29 10.22
C PHE A 8 -19.90 12.43 8.93
N PHE A 9 -20.10 13.66 8.44
CA PHE A 9 -20.68 13.90 7.12
C PHE A 9 -19.85 13.22 6.01
N THR A 10 -18.53 13.43 6.03
CA THR A 10 -17.63 12.85 5.01
C THR A 10 -17.58 11.32 5.13
N LEU A 11 -17.56 10.77 6.35
CA LEU A 11 -17.67 9.33 6.58
C LEU A 11 -18.98 8.77 6.02
N GLY A 12 -20.10 9.49 6.20
CA GLY A 12 -21.38 9.11 5.63
C GLY A 12 -21.35 9.00 4.11
N VAL A 13 -20.75 9.99 3.45
CA VAL A 13 -20.57 9.96 1.99
C VAL A 13 -19.71 8.77 1.56
N LEU A 14 -18.58 8.50 2.25
CA LEU A 14 -17.72 7.36 1.97
C LEU A 14 -18.44 6.03 2.11
N GLN A 15 -19.29 5.87 3.15
CA GLN A 15 -20.05 4.65 3.35
C GLN A 15 -21.14 4.44 2.29
N ILE A 16 -21.79 5.50 1.84
CA ILE A 16 -22.73 5.43 0.71
C ILE A 16 -22.01 4.98 -0.57
N ILE A 17 -20.84 5.57 -0.87
CA ILE A 17 -20.02 5.17 -2.02
C ILE A 17 -19.59 3.70 -1.91
N LEU A 18 -19.16 3.26 -0.74
CA LEU A 18 -18.77 1.87 -0.50
C LEU A 18 -19.96 0.92 -0.72
N GLY A 19 -21.14 1.22 -0.15
CA GLY A 19 -22.34 0.43 -0.34
C GLY A 19 -22.79 0.37 -1.79
N ILE A 20 -22.69 1.47 -2.55
CA ILE A 20 -22.98 1.48 -3.99
C ILE A 20 -21.96 0.66 -4.75
N SER A 21 -20.67 0.70 -4.38
CA SER A 21 -19.63 -0.10 -5.05
C SER A 21 -19.86 -1.61 -4.89
N MET A 22 -20.51 -2.06 -3.82
CA MET A 22 -20.92 -3.46 -3.62
C MET A 22 -21.95 -3.94 -4.65
N MET A 23 -22.62 -3.05 -5.39
CA MET A 23 -23.52 -3.44 -6.47
C MET A 23 -22.77 -4.11 -7.64
N ILE A 24 -21.47 -3.84 -7.81
CA ILE A 24 -20.66 -4.46 -8.87
C ILE A 24 -20.48 -5.97 -8.60
N PRO A 25 -20.04 -6.42 -7.40
CA PRO A 25 -20.05 -7.84 -7.05
C PRO A 25 -21.44 -8.50 -7.11
N ILE A 26 -22.54 -7.78 -6.80
CA ILE A 26 -23.90 -8.31 -6.97
C ILE A 26 -24.17 -8.68 -8.44
N LEU A 27 -23.76 -7.81 -9.38
CA LEU A 27 -23.85 -8.12 -10.80
C LEU A 27 -23.02 -9.37 -11.18
N THR A 28 -21.85 -9.54 -10.55
CA THR A 28 -21.03 -10.73 -10.74
C THR A 28 -21.73 -11.99 -10.24
N GLN A 29 -22.42 -11.94 -9.09
CA GLN A 29 -23.22 -13.05 -8.59
C GLN A 29 -24.30 -13.48 -9.60
N PHE A 30 -24.98 -12.53 -10.23
CA PHE A 30 -25.98 -12.83 -11.27
C PHE A 30 -25.33 -13.45 -12.51
N ILE A 31 -24.19 -12.94 -12.97
CA ILE A 31 -23.51 -13.44 -14.20
C ILE A 31 -23.01 -14.87 -14.00
N TYR A 32 -22.49 -15.20 -12.82
CA TYR A 32 -21.93 -16.51 -12.52
C TYR A 32 -22.90 -17.45 -11.77
N SER A 33 -24.16 -17.03 -11.60
CA SER A 33 -25.21 -17.80 -10.90
C SER A 33 -24.80 -18.25 -9.49
N GLU A 34 -24.10 -17.38 -8.76
CA GLU A 34 -23.73 -17.61 -7.37
C GLU A 34 -24.98 -17.43 -6.47
N LEU A 35 -25.33 -18.46 -5.70
CA LEU A 35 -26.47 -18.43 -4.77
C LEU A 35 -26.03 -17.80 -3.42
N ASP A 36 -25.59 -16.55 -3.46
CA ASP A 36 -25.12 -15.82 -2.27
C ASP A 36 -25.72 -14.41 -2.22
N SER A 37 -26.37 -14.07 -1.11
CA SER A 37 -26.98 -12.75 -0.88
C SER A 37 -26.08 -11.83 -0.03
N SER A 38 -24.84 -12.20 0.24
CA SER A 38 -23.91 -11.51 1.12
C SER A 38 -23.75 -10.03 0.78
N PHE A 39 -23.60 -9.69 -0.49
CA PHE A 39 -23.41 -8.32 -0.94
C PHE A 39 -24.66 -7.46 -0.83
N ILE A 40 -25.87 -8.05 -0.98
CA ILE A 40 -27.12 -7.31 -0.84
C ILE A 40 -27.28 -6.82 0.60
N GLY A 41 -27.11 -7.72 1.58
CA GLY A 41 -27.17 -7.37 3.00
C GLY A 41 -26.11 -6.35 3.39
N ALA A 42 -24.86 -6.58 2.99
CA ALA A 42 -23.74 -5.68 3.26
C ALA A 42 -23.93 -4.28 2.64
N SER A 43 -24.43 -4.19 1.40
CA SER A 43 -24.72 -2.93 0.72
C SER A 43 -25.80 -2.14 1.45
N ILE A 44 -26.92 -2.80 1.81
CA ILE A 44 -28.03 -2.15 2.53
C ILE A 44 -27.54 -1.59 3.88
N VAL A 45 -26.81 -2.40 4.68
CA VAL A 45 -26.27 -1.95 5.97
C VAL A 45 -25.34 -0.75 5.77
N SER A 46 -24.40 -0.83 4.83
CA SER A 46 -23.45 0.26 4.56
C SER A 46 -24.16 1.55 4.14
N ILE A 47 -25.16 1.46 3.26
CA ILE A 47 -25.95 2.62 2.80
C ILE A 47 -26.76 3.21 3.94
N ILE A 48 -27.44 2.41 4.76
CA ILE A 48 -28.24 2.90 5.90
C ILE A 48 -27.34 3.68 6.86
N PHE A 49 -26.22 3.12 7.31
CA PHE A 49 -25.27 3.84 8.18
C PHE A 49 -24.71 5.10 7.51
N GLY A 50 -24.38 5.01 6.21
CA GLY A 50 -23.92 6.13 5.44
C GLY A 50 -24.94 7.28 5.38
N VAL A 51 -26.20 6.97 5.09
CA VAL A 51 -27.30 7.95 5.04
C VAL A 51 -27.56 8.55 6.43
N LEU A 52 -27.52 7.75 7.49
CA LEU A 52 -27.67 8.25 8.87
C LEU A 52 -26.57 9.26 9.21
N PHE A 53 -25.30 8.95 8.94
CA PHE A 53 -24.19 9.87 9.17
C PHE A 53 -24.29 11.13 8.31
N PHE A 54 -24.71 10.98 7.06
CA PHE A 54 -24.90 12.09 6.13
C PHE A 54 -26.01 13.04 6.61
N LEU A 55 -27.23 12.53 6.90
CA LEU A 55 -28.39 13.31 7.28
C LEU A 55 -28.24 14.01 8.64
N THR A 56 -27.66 13.32 9.62
CA THR A 56 -27.45 13.88 10.97
C THR A 56 -26.43 15.01 10.99
N ASN A 57 -25.58 15.12 9.97
CA ASN A 57 -24.49 16.09 9.91
C ASN A 57 -24.55 17.05 8.70
N LEU A 58 -25.75 17.28 8.12
CA LEU A 58 -25.95 18.20 6.98
C LEU A 58 -25.45 19.63 7.25
N ASN A 59 -25.64 20.12 8.48
CA ASN A 59 -25.18 21.45 8.90
C ASN A 59 -23.73 21.38 9.40
N HIS A 60 -22.80 21.15 8.48
CA HIS A 60 -21.37 21.05 8.76
C HIS A 60 -20.58 22.22 8.17
N ASP A 61 -19.40 22.49 8.73
CA ASP A 61 -18.49 23.49 8.19
C ASP A 61 -17.82 22.94 6.91
N LYS A 62 -17.70 23.80 5.87
CA LYS A 62 -17.08 23.41 4.60
C LYS A 62 -15.55 23.29 4.67
N LYS A 63 -14.92 23.79 5.75
CA LYS A 63 -13.45 23.77 5.91
C LYS A 63 -13.07 22.78 7.01
N LEU A 64 -12.16 21.87 6.69
CA LEU A 64 -11.54 20.96 7.66
C LEU A 64 -10.45 21.71 8.44
N ASN A 65 -10.48 21.62 9.76
CA ASN A 65 -9.35 22.01 10.60
C ASN A 65 -8.32 20.86 10.68
N LEU A 66 -7.16 21.13 11.27
CA LEU A 66 -6.08 20.16 11.38
C LEU A 66 -6.48 18.89 12.14
N GLN A 67 -7.18 19.04 13.28
CA GLN A 67 -7.66 17.93 14.11
C GLN A 67 -8.67 17.05 13.33
N GLN A 68 -9.60 17.70 12.64
CA GLN A 68 -10.58 17.01 11.81
C GLN A 68 -9.92 16.24 10.66
N ALA A 69 -8.86 16.78 10.05
CA ALA A 69 -8.13 16.10 8.98
C ALA A 69 -7.45 14.81 9.49
N PHE A 70 -6.79 14.83 10.65
CA PHE A 70 -6.20 13.64 11.26
C PHE A 70 -7.26 12.60 11.61
N LEU A 71 -8.34 13.02 12.26
CA LEU A 71 -9.43 12.14 12.67
C LEU A 71 -10.12 11.52 11.47
N LEU A 72 -10.43 12.31 10.44
CA LEU A 72 -11.05 11.85 9.20
C LEU A 72 -10.15 10.81 8.51
N THR A 73 -8.84 11.05 8.45
CA THR A 73 -7.89 10.13 7.86
C THR A 73 -7.95 8.76 8.52
N ALA A 74 -7.82 8.69 9.85
CA ALA A 74 -7.83 7.42 10.58
C ALA A 74 -9.20 6.72 10.51
N LEU A 75 -10.30 7.48 10.77
CA LEU A 75 -11.64 6.91 10.81
C LEU A 75 -12.14 6.46 9.44
N SER A 76 -11.75 7.12 8.33
CA SER A 76 -12.17 6.69 6.99
C SER A 76 -11.63 5.31 6.65
N TRP A 77 -10.35 5.02 6.90
CA TRP A 77 -9.77 3.72 6.64
C TRP A 77 -10.34 2.62 7.54
N LEU A 78 -10.46 2.91 8.85
CA LEU A 78 -11.08 1.98 9.80
C LEU A 78 -12.54 1.69 9.44
N SER A 79 -13.32 2.73 9.11
CA SER A 79 -14.72 2.59 8.72
C SER A 79 -14.90 1.77 7.44
N ILE A 80 -14.07 2.02 6.41
CA ILE A 80 -14.10 1.23 5.17
C ILE A 80 -13.72 -0.23 5.45
N ALA A 81 -12.73 -0.50 6.32
CA ALA A 81 -12.36 -1.86 6.70
C ALA A 81 -13.50 -2.60 7.42
N ILE A 82 -14.20 -1.92 8.35
CA ILE A 82 -15.35 -2.49 9.09
C ILE A 82 -16.50 -2.82 8.14
N PHE A 83 -16.94 -1.85 7.33
CA PHE A 83 -18.08 -2.09 6.43
C PHE A 83 -17.68 -2.95 5.22
N GLY A 84 -16.42 -2.87 4.77
CA GLY A 84 -15.87 -3.73 3.74
C GLY A 84 -15.71 -5.19 4.15
N SER A 85 -15.72 -5.49 5.47
CA SER A 85 -15.71 -6.86 5.98
C SER A 85 -17.09 -7.54 5.95
N LEU A 86 -18.19 -6.78 5.86
CA LEU A 86 -19.55 -7.33 5.88
C LEU A 86 -19.81 -8.37 4.77
N PRO A 87 -19.38 -8.18 3.50
CA PRO A 87 -19.54 -9.21 2.49
C PRO A 87 -18.86 -10.53 2.84
N PHE A 88 -17.68 -10.47 3.50
CA PHE A 88 -16.98 -11.68 3.94
C PHE A 88 -17.70 -12.38 5.08
N ILE A 89 -18.24 -11.62 6.08
CA ILE A 89 -19.02 -12.16 7.21
C ILE A 89 -20.29 -12.85 6.73
N PHE A 90 -20.97 -12.27 5.72
CA PHE A 90 -22.24 -12.78 5.23
C PHE A 90 -22.07 -13.83 4.12
N SER A 91 -20.86 -14.09 3.66
CA SER A 91 -20.58 -15.02 2.57
C SER A 91 -20.63 -16.48 3.00
N THR A 92 -20.74 -17.36 2.01
CA THR A 92 -20.66 -18.82 2.18
C THR A 92 -19.29 -19.33 2.59
N LEU A 93 -18.28 -18.45 2.73
CA LEU A 93 -16.93 -18.81 3.20
C LEU A 93 -16.87 -19.06 4.71
N GLU A 94 -17.94 -18.74 5.46
CA GLU A 94 -18.05 -18.95 6.92
C GLU A 94 -16.87 -18.36 7.73
N LEU A 95 -16.33 -17.22 7.28
CA LEU A 95 -15.22 -16.56 7.95
C LEU A 95 -15.65 -15.93 9.28
N SER A 96 -14.78 -16.05 10.29
CA SER A 96 -14.99 -15.35 11.57
C SER A 96 -14.99 -13.82 11.37
N ILE A 97 -15.51 -13.08 12.36
CA ILE A 97 -15.47 -11.61 12.35
C ILE A 97 -14.01 -11.11 12.28
N THR A 98 -13.11 -11.77 13.02
CA THR A 98 -11.67 -11.45 13.01
C THR A 98 -11.08 -11.66 11.62
N ASP A 99 -11.37 -12.78 10.99
CA ASP A 99 -10.86 -13.13 9.66
C ASP A 99 -11.41 -12.18 8.59
N SER A 100 -12.71 -11.93 8.62
CA SER A 100 -13.37 -11.00 7.68
C SER A 100 -12.82 -9.59 7.78
N PHE A 101 -12.56 -9.11 9.02
CA PHE A 101 -11.97 -7.80 9.24
C PHE A 101 -10.51 -7.76 8.75
N PHE A 102 -9.72 -8.81 9.02
CA PHE A 102 -8.34 -8.92 8.55
C PHE A 102 -8.26 -8.87 7.02
N GLU A 103 -9.09 -9.68 6.32
CA GLU A 103 -9.14 -9.71 4.85
C GLU A 103 -9.52 -8.34 4.27
N SER A 104 -10.53 -7.68 4.85
CA SER A 104 -10.95 -6.34 4.45
C SER A 104 -9.88 -5.29 4.74
N MET A 105 -9.23 -5.33 5.91
CA MET A 105 -8.13 -4.43 6.28
C MET A 105 -6.95 -4.61 5.33
N SER A 106 -6.55 -5.86 5.07
CA SER A 106 -5.51 -6.18 4.10
C SER A 106 -5.85 -5.69 2.69
N GLY A 107 -7.12 -5.83 2.29
CA GLY A 107 -7.61 -5.31 1.02
C GLY A 107 -7.47 -3.79 0.93
N ILE A 108 -8.13 -3.05 1.81
CA ILE A 108 -8.15 -1.58 1.71
C ILE A 108 -6.77 -0.95 1.92
N THR A 109 -5.93 -1.51 2.79
CA THR A 109 -4.55 -1.01 2.99
C THR A 109 -3.60 -1.46 1.88
N THR A 110 -4.09 -2.21 0.87
CA THR A 110 -3.29 -2.79 -0.21
C THR A 110 -2.10 -3.62 0.29
N THR A 111 -2.29 -4.34 1.40
CA THR A 111 -1.26 -5.19 1.98
C THR A 111 -1.12 -6.48 1.18
N GLY A 112 -2.23 -7.18 0.90
CA GLY A 112 -2.20 -8.42 0.12
C GLY A 112 -2.06 -9.71 0.94
N SER A 113 -1.98 -9.63 2.27
CA SER A 113 -2.05 -10.81 3.16
C SER A 113 -3.46 -11.37 3.15
N THR A 114 -3.64 -12.68 2.97
CA THR A 114 -4.96 -13.33 2.90
C THR A 114 -5.11 -14.40 3.98
N ILE A 115 -6.35 -14.57 4.44
CA ILE A 115 -6.75 -15.70 5.31
C ILE A 115 -7.54 -16.76 4.54
N ILE A 116 -7.82 -16.55 3.26
CA ILE A 116 -8.58 -17.48 2.45
C ILE A 116 -7.59 -18.50 1.87
N SER A 117 -7.66 -19.74 2.36
CA SER A 117 -6.73 -20.81 1.99
C SER A 117 -7.03 -21.48 0.64
N ASN A 118 -8.29 -21.38 0.16
CA ASN A 118 -8.70 -21.93 -1.13
C ASN A 118 -9.33 -20.83 -1.99
N LEU A 119 -8.48 -20.10 -2.71
CA LEU A 119 -8.91 -19.00 -3.58
C LEU A 119 -9.64 -19.51 -4.83
N GLU A 120 -9.22 -20.63 -5.40
CA GLU A 120 -9.82 -21.21 -6.60
C GLU A 120 -11.27 -21.68 -6.35
N GLY A 121 -11.57 -22.06 -5.11
CA GLY A 121 -12.93 -22.46 -4.69
C GLY A 121 -13.80 -21.30 -4.20
N ALA A 122 -13.25 -20.11 -4.04
CA ALA A 122 -13.99 -18.97 -3.52
C ALA A 122 -14.94 -18.37 -4.58
N PRO A 123 -16.11 -17.83 -4.16
CA PRO A 123 -17.03 -17.13 -5.06
C PRO A 123 -16.34 -16.01 -5.82
N ARG A 124 -16.61 -15.88 -7.11
CA ARG A 124 -16.00 -14.82 -7.95
C ARG A 124 -16.38 -13.40 -7.49
N SER A 125 -17.57 -13.24 -6.94
CA SER A 125 -18.01 -11.98 -6.33
C SER A 125 -17.08 -11.57 -5.18
N ILE A 126 -16.67 -12.51 -4.33
CA ILE A 126 -15.71 -12.29 -3.24
C ILE A 126 -14.32 -11.96 -3.78
N LEU A 127 -13.84 -12.70 -4.79
CA LEU A 127 -12.55 -12.41 -5.43
C LEU A 127 -12.52 -11.01 -6.07
N LEU A 128 -13.61 -10.62 -6.73
CA LEU A 128 -13.76 -9.27 -7.27
C LEU A 128 -13.76 -8.22 -6.14
N TRP A 129 -14.46 -8.47 -5.03
CA TRP A 129 -14.51 -7.54 -3.90
C TRP A 129 -13.13 -7.30 -3.28
N ARG A 130 -12.35 -8.36 -3.10
CA ARG A 130 -10.95 -8.27 -2.66
C ARG A 130 -10.14 -7.33 -3.58
N ALA A 131 -10.23 -7.55 -4.89
CA ALA A 131 -9.55 -6.71 -5.88
C ALA A 131 -10.06 -5.26 -5.86
N MET A 132 -11.36 -5.04 -5.71
CA MET A 132 -11.96 -3.70 -5.59
C MET A 132 -11.51 -2.98 -4.33
N LEU A 133 -11.42 -3.65 -3.18
CA LEU A 133 -10.90 -3.04 -1.95
C LEU A 133 -9.47 -2.54 -2.15
N GLN A 134 -8.59 -3.34 -2.76
CA GLN A 134 -7.23 -2.90 -3.06
C GLN A 134 -7.21 -1.73 -4.05
N TRP A 135 -8.03 -1.78 -5.07
CA TRP A 135 -8.11 -0.73 -6.08
C TRP A 135 -8.60 0.60 -5.48
N LEU A 136 -9.64 0.56 -4.64
CA LEU A 136 -10.14 1.72 -3.89
C LEU A 136 -9.09 2.24 -2.89
N GLY A 137 -8.36 1.34 -2.22
CA GLY A 137 -7.25 1.69 -1.33
C GLY A 137 -6.10 2.39 -2.06
N GLY A 138 -5.75 1.93 -3.26
CA GLY A 138 -4.75 2.55 -4.12
C GLY A 138 -5.13 3.99 -4.53
N ILE A 139 -6.36 4.20 -5.00
CA ILE A 139 -6.88 5.56 -5.28
C ILE A 139 -6.91 6.40 -4.01
N GLY A 140 -7.42 5.82 -2.90
CA GLY A 140 -7.58 6.51 -1.62
C GLY A 140 -6.27 7.14 -1.14
N ILE A 141 -5.16 6.39 -1.17
CA ILE A 141 -3.87 6.90 -0.70
C ILE A 141 -3.32 7.99 -1.62
N ILE A 142 -3.48 7.89 -2.95
CA ILE A 142 -3.02 8.91 -3.89
C ILE A 142 -3.77 10.23 -3.66
N VAL A 143 -5.10 10.16 -3.54
CA VAL A 143 -5.94 11.33 -3.29
C VAL A 143 -5.63 11.93 -1.92
N MET A 144 -5.54 11.10 -0.87
CA MET A 144 -5.19 11.53 0.48
C MET A 144 -3.83 12.22 0.54
N ALA A 145 -2.83 11.67 -0.15
CA ALA A 145 -1.50 12.22 -0.21
C ALA A 145 -1.47 13.66 -0.74
N ILE A 146 -2.35 14.01 -1.64
CA ILE A 146 -2.39 15.33 -2.26
C ILE A 146 -3.34 16.29 -1.55
N THR A 147 -4.45 15.79 -0.99
CA THR A 147 -5.48 16.65 -0.37
C THR A 147 -5.25 16.86 1.12
N LEU A 148 -4.99 15.80 1.89
CA LEU A 148 -4.94 15.85 3.35
C LEU A 148 -3.51 15.96 3.91
N MET A 149 -2.55 15.22 3.38
CA MET A 149 -1.17 15.25 3.90
C MET A 149 -0.51 16.63 3.87
N PRO A 150 -0.74 17.50 2.85
CA PRO A 150 -0.21 18.87 2.89
C PRO A 150 -0.81 19.72 4.01
N ILE A 151 -2.08 19.49 4.39
CA ILE A 151 -2.75 20.18 5.51
C ILE A 151 -2.12 19.71 6.83
N MET A 152 -1.88 18.41 6.94
CA MET A 152 -1.34 17.77 8.14
C MET A 152 0.17 18.02 8.32
N ASN A 153 0.86 18.52 7.30
CA ASN A 153 2.34 18.64 7.24
C ASN A 153 3.08 17.32 7.54
N VAL A 154 2.45 16.19 7.25
CA VAL A 154 2.98 14.83 7.43
C VAL A 154 3.37 14.25 6.09
N GLY A 155 4.33 13.31 6.10
CA GLY A 155 4.79 12.62 4.91
C GLY A 155 5.69 13.47 4.00
N GLY A 156 6.25 12.84 2.97
CA GLY A 156 7.17 13.48 2.02
C GLY A 156 6.55 14.56 1.13
N MET A 157 5.28 14.90 1.31
CA MET A 157 4.57 15.92 0.53
C MET A 157 5.10 17.34 0.79
N GLN A 158 5.85 17.55 1.87
CA GLN A 158 6.63 18.79 2.04
C GLN A 158 7.63 19.00 0.89
N LEU A 159 8.11 17.92 0.26
CA LEU A 159 8.96 18.01 -0.95
C LEU A 159 8.22 18.63 -2.14
N PHE A 160 6.92 18.41 -2.26
CA PHE A 160 6.12 19.01 -3.33
C PHE A 160 5.84 20.51 -3.09
N LYS A 161 5.79 20.95 -1.83
CA LYS A 161 5.75 22.37 -1.48
C LYS A 161 7.06 23.09 -1.81
N ILE A 162 8.21 22.41 -1.64
CA ILE A 162 9.53 22.97 -1.93
C ILE A 162 9.74 23.15 -3.46
N SER A 163 9.10 22.33 -4.28
CA SER A 163 9.21 22.40 -5.75
C SER A 163 8.23 23.37 -6.40
N SER A 164 7.21 23.83 -5.68
CA SER A 164 6.26 24.84 -6.13
C SER A 164 6.43 26.12 -5.30
N ASN A 165 6.96 27.17 -5.88
CA ASN A 165 7.04 28.53 -5.29
C ASN A 165 5.66 29.20 -5.12
N ASP A 166 4.56 28.43 -5.07
CA ASP A 166 3.20 28.94 -4.98
C ASP A 166 2.74 29.07 -3.50
N SER A 167 2.37 30.29 -3.15
CA SER A 167 1.75 30.65 -1.86
C SER A 167 0.53 29.80 -1.54
N SER A 168 0.38 29.44 -0.26
CA SER A 168 -0.60 28.50 0.29
C SER A 168 -2.08 28.79 0.01
N GLU A 169 -2.45 29.99 -0.38
CA GLU A 169 -3.85 30.38 -0.61
C GLU A 169 -4.45 29.92 -1.96
N LYS A 170 -3.62 29.54 -2.95
CA LYS A 170 -4.08 29.06 -4.26
C LYS A 170 -4.17 27.54 -4.41
N LEU A 171 -3.94 26.78 -3.33
CA LEU A 171 -3.83 25.31 -3.39
C LEU A 171 -5.16 24.55 -3.46
N LEU A 172 -6.23 25.08 -2.87
CA LEU A 172 -7.52 24.37 -2.76
C LEU A 172 -8.28 24.17 -4.10
N PRO A 173 -8.41 25.16 -4.99
CA PRO A 173 -9.04 24.93 -6.29
C PRO A 173 -8.19 24.03 -7.19
N LYS A 174 -6.85 24.15 -7.13
CA LYS A 174 -5.92 23.31 -7.87
C LYS A 174 -5.91 21.86 -7.36
N SER A 175 -6.14 21.59 -6.07
CA SER A 175 -6.12 20.24 -5.51
C SER A 175 -7.22 19.35 -6.08
N LYS A 176 -8.43 19.86 -6.28
CA LYS A 176 -9.55 19.14 -6.91
C LYS A 176 -9.22 18.73 -8.35
N GLU A 177 -8.70 19.67 -9.14
CA GLU A 177 -8.31 19.38 -10.52
C GLU A 177 -7.17 18.36 -10.60
N ILE A 178 -6.16 18.48 -9.74
CA ILE A 178 -5.06 17.53 -9.67
C ILE A 178 -5.58 16.14 -9.28
N SER A 179 -6.47 16.04 -8.28
CA SER A 179 -7.05 14.76 -7.85
C SER A 179 -7.83 14.09 -8.98
N LEU A 180 -8.65 14.81 -9.73
CA LEU A 180 -9.38 14.27 -10.88
C LEU A 180 -8.43 13.75 -11.97
N ARG A 181 -7.36 14.50 -12.29
CA ARG A 181 -6.35 14.07 -13.27
C ARG A 181 -5.60 12.81 -12.80
N LEU A 182 -5.35 12.67 -11.50
CA LEU A 182 -4.71 11.48 -10.94
C LEU A 182 -5.62 10.26 -11.02
N ILE A 183 -6.91 10.41 -10.69
CA ILE A 183 -7.91 9.36 -10.85
C ILE A 183 -7.97 8.93 -12.32
N TYR A 184 -7.98 9.88 -13.26
CA TYR A 184 -7.96 9.59 -14.69
C TYR A 184 -6.72 8.77 -15.10
N VAL A 185 -5.52 9.17 -14.67
CA VAL A 185 -4.28 8.43 -14.95
C VAL A 185 -4.35 7.02 -14.37
N TYR A 186 -4.87 6.88 -13.14
CA TYR A 186 -5.02 5.59 -12.48
C TYR A 186 -5.98 4.66 -13.25
N LEU A 187 -7.11 5.18 -13.70
CA LEU A 187 -8.08 4.46 -14.54
C LEU A 187 -7.47 4.02 -15.87
N VAL A 188 -6.74 4.91 -16.54
CA VAL A 188 -6.07 4.61 -17.82
C VAL A 188 -5.04 3.50 -17.63
N LEU A 189 -4.19 3.58 -16.60
CA LEU A 189 -3.20 2.54 -16.31
C LEU A 189 -3.87 1.20 -15.99
N THR A 190 -4.95 1.19 -15.21
CA THR A 190 -5.70 -0.04 -14.90
C THR A 190 -6.29 -0.65 -16.16
N THR A 191 -6.91 0.16 -17.03
CA THR A 191 -7.48 -0.32 -18.29
C THR A 191 -6.41 -0.87 -19.23
N LEU A 192 -5.28 -0.18 -19.37
CA LEU A 192 -4.15 -0.66 -20.18
C LEU A 192 -3.60 -1.98 -19.63
N CYS A 193 -3.48 -2.11 -18.32
CA CYS A 193 -3.05 -3.35 -17.66
C CYS A 193 -4.02 -4.49 -17.95
N ALA A 194 -5.34 -4.27 -17.79
CA ALA A 194 -6.37 -5.28 -18.07
C ALA A 194 -6.36 -5.75 -19.53
N VAL A 195 -6.26 -4.80 -20.47
CA VAL A 195 -6.17 -5.13 -21.91
C VAL A 195 -4.91 -5.94 -22.20
N THR A 196 -3.77 -5.58 -21.63
CA THR A 196 -2.51 -6.29 -21.81
C THR A 196 -2.58 -7.72 -21.26
N TYR A 197 -3.12 -7.90 -20.06
CA TYR A 197 -3.34 -9.24 -19.48
C TYR A 197 -4.27 -10.10 -20.33
N LYS A 198 -5.34 -9.51 -20.86
CA LYS A 198 -6.26 -10.21 -21.77
C LYS A 198 -5.58 -10.65 -23.06
N ILE A 199 -4.75 -9.79 -23.66
CA ILE A 199 -3.99 -10.11 -24.89
C ILE A 199 -3.03 -11.27 -24.64
N PHE A 200 -2.39 -11.33 -23.46
CA PHE A 200 -1.43 -12.37 -23.11
C PHE A 200 -2.04 -13.66 -22.55
N GLY A 201 -3.37 -13.79 -22.56
CA GLY A 201 -4.06 -15.05 -22.34
C GLY A 201 -4.84 -15.20 -21.04
N MET A 202 -4.88 -14.18 -20.18
CA MET A 202 -5.81 -14.21 -19.03
C MET A 202 -7.27 -14.18 -19.53
N ASN A 203 -8.18 -14.83 -18.80
CA ASN A 203 -9.61 -14.63 -19.04
C ASN A 203 -10.04 -13.20 -18.66
N ILE A 204 -11.24 -12.79 -19.01
CA ILE A 204 -11.73 -11.41 -18.77
C ILE A 204 -11.80 -11.10 -17.28
N PHE A 205 -12.27 -12.04 -16.48
CA PHE A 205 -12.41 -11.86 -15.02
C PHE A 205 -11.04 -11.67 -14.36
N ASP A 206 -10.08 -12.57 -14.66
CA ASP A 206 -8.72 -12.48 -14.13
C ASP A 206 -7.99 -11.23 -14.61
N SER A 207 -8.15 -10.85 -15.90
CA SER A 207 -7.56 -9.62 -16.43
C SER A 207 -8.03 -8.38 -15.67
N LEU A 208 -9.32 -8.32 -15.33
CA LEU A 208 -9.91 -7.19 -14.61
C LEU A 208 -9.42 -7.16 -13.15
N THR A 209 -9.56 -8.27 -12.43
CA THR A 209 -9.20 -8.34 -11.00
C THR A 209 -7.71 -8.15 -10.78
N HIS A 210 -6.85 -8.84 -11.53
CA HIS A 210 -5.39 -8.67 -11.40
C HIS A 210 -4.91 -7.29 -11.86
N SER A 211 -5.55 -6.65 -12.85
CA SER A 211 -5.17 -5.28 -13.21
C SER A 211 -5.44 -4.28 -12.09
N MET A 212 -6.56 -4.43 -11.37
CA MET A 212 -6.90 -3.61 -10.22
C MET A 212 -5.84 -3.75 -9.11
N THR A 213 -5.47 -4.99 -8.78
CA THR A 213 -4.53 -5.29 -7.70
C THR A 213 -3.07 -4.98 -8.08
N THR A 214 -2.71 -5.09 -9.38
CA THR A 214 -1.39 -4.72 -9.92
C THR A 214 -1.14 -3.20 -9.83
N ILE A 215 -2.07 -2.38 -10.33
CA ILE A 215 -1.90 -0.92 -10.33
C ILE A 215 -2.02 -0.34 -8.91
N ALA A 216 -2.82 -0.97 -8.06
CA ALA A 216 -2.88 -0.65 -6.64
C ALA A 216 -1.62 -1.07 -5.87
N THR A 217 -0.73 -1.86 -6.49
CA THR A 217 0.42 -2.52 -5.82
C THR A 217 -0.01 -3.27 -4.55
N GLY A 218 -1.10 -4.05 -4.66
CA GLY A 218 -1.74 -4.69 -3.51
C GLY A 218 -1.57 -6.21 -3.45
N GLY A 219 -1.37 -6.90 -4.59
CA GLY A 219 -0.96 -8.29 -4.66
C GLY A 219 -2.02 -9.36 -4.41
N PHE A 220 -3.26 -9.02 -4.16
CA PHE A 220 -4.32 -10.03 -4.13
C PHE A 220 -4.47 -10.70 -5.49
N SER A 221 -4.52 -12.02 -5.45
CA SER A 221 -4.74 -12.89 -6.61
C SER A 221 -6.04 -13.69 -6.46
N ASN A 222 -6.50 -14.25 -7.58
CA ASN A 222 -7.58 -15.22 -7.62
C ASN A 222 -7.09 -16.67 -7.41
N TYR A 223 -5.77 -16.86 -7.30
CA TYR A 223 -5.11 -18.16 -7.24
C TYR A 223 -4.12 -18.20 -6.07
N ASN A 224 -4.01 -19.36 -5.42
CA ASN A 224 -3.08 -19.55 -4.30
C ASN A 224 -1.62 -19.38 -4.74
N GLU A 225 -1.26 -19.84 -5.94
CA GLU A 225 0.08 -19.66 -6.53
C GLU A 225 0.30 -18.25 -7.09
N SER A 226 -0.62 -17.29 -6.85
CA SER A 226 -0.54 -15.90 -7.29
C SER A 226 -0.34 -15.79 -8.83
N ILE A 227 0.55 -14.93 -9.31
CA ILE A 227 0.87 -14.80 -10.75
C ILE A 227 1.57 -16.06 -11.27
N GLY A 228 2.22 -16.84 -10.43
CA GLY A 228 2.85 -18.12 -10.77
C GLY A 228 1.90 -19.12 -11.41
N TYR A 229 0.61 -19.10 -11.03
CA TYR A 229 -0.45 -19.94 -11.61
C TYR A 229 -0.49 -19.89 -13.15
N PHE A 230 -0.32 -18.72 -13.74
CA PHE A 230 -0.39 -18.56 -15.20
C PHE A 230 0.81 -19.15 -15.94
N ASN A 231 1.94 -19.34 -15.25
CA ASN A 231 3.21 -19.83 -15.80
C ASN A 231 3.52 -19.28 -17.20
N SER A 232 3.29 -17.99 -17.42
CA SER A 232 3.39 -17.30 -18.70
C SER A 232 4.35 -16.11 -18.60
N LEU A 233 5.47 -16.21 -19.35
CA LEU A 233 6.47 -15.14 -19.39
C LEU A 233 5.89 -13.78 -19.84
N PRO A 234 5.00 -13.67 -20.85
CA PRO A 234 4.37 -12.41 -21.23
C PRO A 234 3.53 -11.80 -20.09
N ILE A 235 2.80 -12.62 -19.32
CA ILE A 235 1.99 -12.16 -18.18
C ILE A 235 2.91 -11.64 -17.07
N GLU A 236 3.99 -12.33 -16.74
CA GLU A 236 4.92 -11.90 -15.71
C GLU A 236 5.66 -10.61 -16.09
N ILE A 237 6.15 -10.50 -17.34
CA ILE A 237 6.80 -9.27 -17.81
C ILE A 237 5.82 -8.10 -17.76
N SER A 238 4.58 -8.29 -18.23
CA SER A 238 3.58 -7.23 -18.15
C SER A 238 3.26 -6.86 -16.70
N SER A 239 3.13 -7.84 -15.80
CA SER A 239 2.92 -7.58 -14.37
C SER A 239 4.06 -6.73 -13.79
N MET A 240 5.32 -7.11 -14.04
CA MET A 240 6.48 -6.34 -13.58
C MET A 240 6.48 -4.90 -14.10
N VAL A 241 6.15 -4.69 -15.38
CA VAL A 241 6.07 -3.36 -15.97
C VAL A 241 4.98 -2.52 -15.29
N PHE A 242 3.76 -3.06 -15.13
CA PHE A 242 2.66 -2.33 -14.52
C PHE A 242 2.83 -2.12 -13.01
N ILE A 243 3.47 -3.04 -12.29
CA ILE A 243 3.89 -2.87 -10.90
C ILE A 243 4.86 -1.67 -10.79
N ILE A 244 5.88 -1.62 -11.64
CA ILE A 244 6.83 -0.50 -11.68
C ILE A 244 6.08 0.81 -11.99
N LEU A 245 5.19 0.83 -12.99
CA LEU A 245 4.40 2.01 -13.33
C LEU A 245 3.52 2.49 -12.16
N GLY A 246 2.86 1.59 -11.41
CA GLY A 246 2.13 1.91 -10.18
C GLY A 246 3.02 2.47 -9.07
N SER A 247 4.31 2.09 -9.06
CA SER A 247 5.30 2.50 -8.06
C SER A 247 5.96 3.86 -8.35
N LEU A 248 5.73 4.44 -9.53
CA LEU A 248 6.23 5.77 -9.89
C LEU A 248 5.34 6.89 -9.33
N PRO A 249 5.88 8.11 -9.15
CA PRO A 249 5.09 9.25 -8.67
C PRO A 249 3.95 9.58 -9.64
N PHE A 250 2.70 9.53 -9.21
CA PHE A 250 1.57 9.84 -10.10
C PHE A 250 1.58 11.29 -10.64
N ILE A 251 2.19 12.22 -9.91
CA ILE A 251 2.42 13.60 -10.40
C ILE A 251 3.35 13.62 -11.61
N ALA A 252 4.27 12.65 -11.76
CA ALA A 252 5.14 12.58 -12.93
C ALA A 252 4.35 12.34 -14.21
N TYR A 253 3.27 11.53 -14.15
CA TYR A 253 2.39 11.32 -15.30
C TYR A 253 1.67 12.61 -15.73
N ILE A 254 1.19 13.40 -14.77
CA ILE A 254 0.57 14.70 -15.07
C ILE A 254 1.59 15.65 -15.71
N LYS A 255 2.82 15.70 -15.19
CA LYS A 255 3.89 16.53 -15.79
C LYS A 255 4.24 16.05 -17.20
N PHE A 256 4.23 14.74 -17.44
CA PHE A 256 4.45 14.15 -18.76
C PHE A 256 3.35 14.54 -19.74
N LEU A 257 2.07 14.41 -19.34
CA LEU A 257 0.92 14.81 -20.16
C LEU A 257 0.92 16.33 -20.47
N ASN A 258 1.48 17.13 -19.57
CA ASN A 258 1.65 18.57 -19.75
C ASN A 258 2.91 18.95 -20.59
N GLY A 259 3.55 17.96 -21.26
CA GLY A 259 4.64 18.19 -22.22
C GLY A 259 6.06 17.99 -21.67
N ASN A 260 6.26 17.73 -20.37
CA ASN A 260 7.60 17.44 -19.84
C ASN A 260 7.99 15.96 -20.07
N LYS A 261 8.39 15.64 -21.29
CA LYS A 261 8.77 14.27 -21.69
C LYS A 261 9.97 13.68 -20.94
N LYS A 262 10.82 14.54 -20.37
CA LYS A 262 12.06 14.11 -19.68
C LYS A 262 11.83 13.78 -18.19
N ILE A 263 10.62 13.93 -17.64
CA ILE A 263 10.36 13.78 -16.21
C ILE A 263 10.80 12.40 -15.68
N PHE A 264 10.46 11.32 -16.38
CA PHE A 264 10.80 9.95 -15.95
C PHE A 264 12.31 9.66 -15.96
N THR A 265 13.08 10.37 -16.80
CA THR A 265 14.55 10.23 -16.86
C THR A 265 15.30 11.28 -16.07
N SER A 266 14.65 12.33 -15.58
CA SER A 266 15.27 13.40 -14.80
C SER A 266 15.03 13.29 -13.29
N ASP A 267 13.92 12.69 -12.88
CA ASP A 267 13.54 12.60 -11.48
C ASP A 267 14.51 11.74 -10.65
N VAL A 268 14.96 12.29 -9.53
CA VAL A 268 15.98 11.68 -8.66
C VAL A 268 15.46 10.42 -7.95
N GLN A 269 14.16 10.40 -7.57
CA GLN A 269 13.55 9.24 -6.92
C GLN A 269 13.44 8.07 -7.89
N ILE A 270 12.94 8.31 -9.12
CA ILE A 270 12.77 7.29 -10.15
C ILE A 270 14.13 6.64 -10.48
N LYS A 271 15.18 7.45 -10.68
CA LYS A 271 16.53 6.92 -10.92
C LYS A 271 17.02 6.00 -9.81
N SER A 272 16.86 6.43 -8.56
CA SER A 272 17.30 5.64 -7.41
C SER A 272 16.47 4.40 -7.22
N PHE A 273 15.17 4.47 -7.45
CA PHE A 273 14.26 3.33 -7.40
C PHE A 273 14.69 2.24 -8.39
N ILE A 274 14.87 2.59 -9.65
CA ILE A 274 15.34 1.64 -10.68
C ILE A 274 16.74 1.10 -10.34
N LYS A 275 17.65 1.96 -9.85
CA LYS A 275 18.98 1.52 -9.41
C LYS A 275 18.92 0.49 -8.29
N ILE A 276 18.05 0.69 -7.28
CA ILE A 276 17.89 -0.26 -6.17
C ILE A 276 17.36 -1.60 -6.69
N ILE A 277 16.34 -1.60 -7.58
CA ILE A 277 15.83 -2.81 -8.21
C ILE A 277 16.97 -3.58 -8.92
N ILE A 278 17.72 -2.91 -9.78
CA ILE A 278 18.82 -3.52 -10.55
C ILE A 278 19.88 -4.11 -9.61
N VAL A 279 20.33 -3.34 -8.61
CA VAL A 279 21.32 -3.79 -7.64
C VAL A 279 20.82 -5.01 -6.86
N SER A 280 19.55 -5.02 -6.44
CA SER A 280 18.94 -6.12 -5.73
C SER A 280 18.89 -7.40 -6.57
N ILE A 281 18.51 -7.28 -7.84
CA ILE A 281 18.51 -8.41 -8.77
C ILE A 281 19.91 -8.97 -8.96
N ILE A 282 20.90 -8.09 -9.18
CA ILE A 282 22.31 -8.51 -9.38
C ILE A 282 22.84 -9.22 -8.13
N LEU A 283 22.56 -8.72 -6.93
CA LEU A 283 23.03 -9.35 -5.68
C LEU A 283 22.44 -10.77 -5.49
N LEU A 284 21.14 -10.95 -5.71
CA LEU A 284 20.52 -12.28 -5.62
C LEU A 284 20.99 -13.21 -6.75
N PHE A 285 21.18 -12.68 -7.94
CA PHE A 285 21.72 -13.45 -9.06
C PHE A 285 23.16 -13.94 -8.76
N ILE A 286 24.03 -13.07 -8.27
CA ILE A 286 25.39 -13.45 -7.86
C ILE A 286 25.35 -14.50 -6.75
N TYR A 287 24.48 -14.33 -5.73
CA TYR A 287 24.31 -15.33 -4.67
C TYR A 287 23.89 -16.68 -5.23
N SER A 288 22.93 -16.72 -6.15
CA SER A 288 22.46 -17.97 -6.74
C SER A 288 23.53 -18.68 -7.60
N LEU A 289 24.46 -17.93 -8.20
CA LEU A 289 25.64 -18.47 -8.87
C LEU A 289 26.61 -19.17 -7.91
N PHE A 290 26.74 -18.64 -6.68
CA PHE A 290 27.61 -19.27 -5.67
C PHE A 290 27.00 -20.53 -5.06
N GLN A 291 25.67 -20.57 -4.93
CA GLN A 291 24.94 -21.72 -4.37
C GLN A 291 24.80 -22.86 -5.39
N ASN A 292 24.38 -22.53 -6.60
CA ASN A 292 24.13 -23.49 -7.68
C ASN A 292 25.30 -23.43 -8.66
N LYS A 293 26.10 -24.50 -8.71
CA LYS A 293 27.23 -24.61 -9.66
C LYS A 293 26.77 -24.66 -11.13
N ASP A 294 25.51 -25.00 -11.37
CA ASP A 294 24.92 -25.13 -12.70
C ASP A 294 23.99 -23.97 -13.03
N PHE A 295 24.31 -23.21 -14.06
CA PHE A 295 23.48 -22.11 -14.60
C PHE A 295 22.04 -22.53 -14.96
N SER A 296 21.83 -23.80 -15.34
CA SER A 296 20.52 -24.34 -15.72
C SER A 296 19.53 -24.40 -14.56
N GLN A 297 20.00 -24.35 -13.32
CA GLN A 297 19.14 -24.39 -12.12
C GLN A 297 18.76 -22.99 -11.61
N ILE A 298 19.34 -21.93 -12.18
CA ILE A 298 19.08 -20.56 -11.77
C ILE A 298 17.84 -20.03 -12.50
N ASN A 299 16.76 -19.85 -11.78
CA ASN A 299 15.56 -19.26 -12.36
C ASN A 299 15.59 -17.75 -12.26
N ILE A 300 16.29 -17.08 -13.20
CA ILE A 300 16.41 -15.60 -13.28
C ILE A 300 15.02 -14.93 -13.32
N ARG A 301 14.05 -15.54 -14.00
CA ARG A 301 12.68 -15.05 -14.12
C ARG A 301 12.05 -14.88 -12.75
N VAL A 302 12.15 -15.89 -11.88
CA VAL A 302 11.59 -15.87 -10.52
C VAL A 302 12.33 -14.85 -9.64
N ILE A 303 13.67 -14.74 -9.76
CA ILE A 303 14.45 -13.73 -9.03
C ILE A 303 13.98 -12.31 -9.38
N VAL A 304 13.93 -11.98 -10.67
CA VAL A 304 13.56 -10.64 -11.14
C VAL A 304 12.14 -10.27 -10.72
N PHE A 305 11.20 -11.20 -10.89
CA PHE A 305 9.80 -10.97 -10.54
C PHE A 305 9.63 -10.72 -9.04
N ASN A 306 10.13 -11.62 -8.20
CA ASN A 306 9.94 -11.53 -6.75
C ASN A 306 10.67 -10.32 -6.15
N VAL A 307 11.85 -9.96 -6.64
CA VAL A 307 12.54 -8.72 -6.23
C VAL A 307 11.69 -7.49 -6.52
N ILE A 308 11.15 -7.36 -7.73
CA ILE A 308 10.30 -6.22 -8.10
C ILE A 308 9.04 -6.21 -7.23
N SER A 309 8.39 -7.36 -7.09
CA SER A 309 7.14 -7.50 -6.34
C SER A 309 7.30 -7.13 -4.86
N ILE A 310 8.29 -7.68 -4.18
CA ILE A 310 8.50 -7.44 -2.74
C ILE A 310 9.00 -6.02 -2.48
N LEU A 311 9.97 -5.53 -3.26
CA LEU A 311 10.51 -4.17 -3.09
C LEU A 311 9.45 -3.09 -3.31
N THR A 312 8.51 -3.32 -4.22
CA THR A 312 7.40 -2.38 -4.45
C THR A 312 6.28 -2.49 -3.41
N GLY A 313 6.31 -3.51 -2.56
CA GLY A 313 5.22 -3.84 -1.64
C GLY A 313 3.98 -4.37 -2.36
N THR A 314 4.12 -4.91 -3.58
CA THR A 314 3.00 -5.52 -4.30
C THR A 314 2.66 -6.90 -3.74
N GLY A 315 3.66 -7.75 -3.47
CA GLY A 315 3.46 -9.04 -2.83
C GLY A 315 2.98 -10.17 -3.74
N TYR A 316 2.92 -9.99 -5.05
CA TYR A 316 2.74 -11.12 -5.97
C TYR A 316 3.93 -12.07 -5.95
N VAL A 317 3.67 -13.35 -6.18
CA VAL A 317 4.67 -14.42 -6.17
C VAL A 317 4.60 -15.20 -7.50
N THR A 318 5.75 -15.64 -8.00
CA THR A 318 5.87 -16.57 -9.15
C THR A 318 6.60 -17.86 -8.81
N GLY A 319 7.02 -18.01 -7.56
CA GLY A 319 7.70 -19.18 -7.03
C GLY A 319 8.21 -18.92 -5.62
N GLU A 320 8.44 -19.97 -4.86
CA GLU A 320 8.96 -19.89 -3.52
C GLU A 320 10.37 -19.31 -3.50
N PHE A 321 10.64 -18.40 -2.58
CA PHE A 321 11.94 -17.76 -2.41
C PHE A 321 12.49 -17.87 -0.98
N ASP A 322 11.67 -18.32 -0.04
CA ASP A 322 12.08 -18.55 1.35
C ASP A 322 12.95 -19.80 1.53
N GLY A 323 12.84 -20.77 0.63
CA GLY A 323 13.69 -21.97 0.57
C GLY A 323 15.08 -21.77 -0.07
N TRP A 324 15.42 -20.56 -0.56
CA TRP A 324 16.71 -20.32 -1.25
C TRP A 324 17.91 -20.19 -0.30
N GLY A 325 17.70 -20.26 1.02
CA GLY A 325 18.71 -20.17 2.05
C GLY A 325 18.61 -18.94 2.93
N ASN A 326 19.50 -18.83 3.91
CA ASN A 326 19.42 -17.77 4.93
C ASN A 326 19.67 -16.37 4.39
N PHE A 327 20.56 -16.21 3.40
CA PHE A 327 20.83 -14.88 2.84
C PHE A 327 19.64 -14.29 2.08
N PRO A 328 18.98 -15.00 1.14
CA PRO A 328 17.76 -14.51 0.51
C PRO A 328 16.65 -14.19 1.51
N LEU A 329 16.48 -14.97 2.57
CA LEU A 329 15.49 -14.72 3.60
C LEU A 329 15.71 -13.36 4.28
N ILE A 330 16.94 -13.06 4.74
CA ILE A 330 17.28 -11.77 5.33
C ILE A 330 17.20 -10.64 4.27
N PHE A 331 17.58 -10.93 3.05
CA PHE A 331 17.57 -9.97 1.97
C PHE A 331 16.16 -9.54 1.59
N PHE A 332 15.22 -10.49 1.41
CA PHE A 332 13.81 -10.19 1.17
C PHE A 332 13.17 -9.48 2.36
N LEU A 333 13.48 -9.88 3.61
CA LEU A 333 13.06 -9.14 4.79
C LEU A 333 13.50 -7.67 4.73
N THR A 334 14.72 -7.41 4.29
CA THR A 334 15.24 -6.04 4.12
C THR A 334 14.52 -5.30 3.00
N LEU A 335 14.24 -5.97 1.87
CA LEU A 335 13.49 -5.39 0.76
C LEU A 335 12.06 -5.00 1.14
N MET A 336 11.39 -5.74 2.04
CA MET A 336 10.06 -5.41 2.53
C MET A 336 9.97 -3.99 3.13
N PHE A 337 11.05 -3.49 3.75
CA PHE A 337 11.07 -2.15 4.33
C PHE A 337 11.20 -1.04 3.28
N ILE A 338 11.72 -1.36 2.10
CA ILE A 338 11.95 -0.37 1.03
C ILE A 338 10.66 -0.23 0.22
N GLY A 339 10.09 0.97 0.20
CA GLY A 339 8.93 1.29 -0.64
C GLY A 339 9.34 1.95 -1.95
N GLY A 340 8.34 2.22 -2.82
CA GLY A 340 8.54 2.95 -4.07
C GLY A 340 8.68 4.46 -3.87
N CYS A 341 8.39 5.21 -4.93
CA CYS A 341 8.48 6.66 -4.93
C CYS A 341 7.37 7.34 -4.11
N ALA A 342 7.62 8.54 -3.61
CA ALA A 342 6.59 9.34 -2.96
C ALA A 342 5.49 9.72 -3.95
N GLY A 343 4.21 9.66 -3.52
CA GLY A 343 3.07 9.93 -4.38
C GLY A 343 2.75 8.82 -5.38
N SER A 344 3.16 7.58 -5.09
CA SER A 344 2.77 6.34 -5.76
C SER A 344 1.80 5.52 -4.89
N THR A 345 1.30 4.40 -5.40
CA THR A 345 0.44 3.47 -4.66
C THR A 345 1.18 2.63 -3.62
N THR A 346 2.51 2.48 -3.72
CA THR A 346 3.35 1.67 -2.85
C THR A 346 3.33 2.13 -1.39
N CYS A 347 3.68 1.24 -0.47
CA CYS A 347 3.86 1.51 0.96
C CYS A 347 5.34 1.44 1.38
N GLY A 348 5.64 1.14 2.63
CA GLY A 348 6.99 1.07 3.16
C GLY A 348 7.71 2.41 3.29
N ILE A 349 9.01 2.36 3.56
CA ILE A 349 9.85 3.56 3.66
C ILE A 349 10.14 4.08 2.26
N LYS A 350 9.54 5.22 1.92
CA LYS A 350 9.68 5.82 0.58
C LYS A 350 11.12 6.15 0.25
N ILE A 351 11.50 5.95 -1.02
CA ILE A 351 12.86 6.14 -1.54
C ILE A 351 13.47 7.49 -1.16
N PHE A 352 12.71 8.59 -1.21
CA PHE A 352 13.25 9.91 -0.85
C PHE A 352 13.75 9.98 0.60
N ARG A 353 13.10 9.27 1.55
CA ARG A 353 13.54 9.24 2.94
C ARG A 353 14.89 8.55 3.08
N ILE A 354 15.07 7.44 2.37
CA ILE A 354 16.34 6.70 2.34
C ILE A 354 17.44 7.58 1.72
N GLN A 355 17.15 8.29 0.61
CA GLN A 355 18.08 9.19 -0.04
C GLN A 355 18.52 10.34 0.88
N ILE A 356 17.56 11.01 1.53
CA ILE A 356 17.85 12.15 2.41
C ILE A 356 18.60 11.67 3.66
N LEU A 357 18.23 10.52 4.23
CA LEU A 357 18.97 9.92 5.35
C LEU A 357 20.42 9.61 4.97
N TYR A 358 20.65 9.02 3.79
CA TYR A 358 21.98 8.78 3.29
C TYR A 358 22.80 10.09 3.15
N LEU A 359 22.23 11.13 2.55
CA LEU A 359 22.87 12.43 2.43
C LEU A 359 23.18 13.05 3.80
N PHE A 360 22.30 12.87 4.76
CA PHE A 360 22.50 13.33 6.13
C PHE A 360 23.67 12.60 6.81
N ILE A 361 23.72 11.28 6.72
CA ILE A 361 24.82 10.47 7.29
C ILE A 361 26.17 10.91 6.68
N VAL A 362 26.25 11.01 5.35
CA VAL A 362 27.46 11.47 4.66
C VAL A 362 27.86 12.88 5.12
N ASN A 363 26.87 13.75 5.34
CA ASN A 363 27.13 15.12 5.81
C ASN A 363 27.66 15.14 7.25
N GLN A 364 27.12 14.28 8.14
CA GLN A 364 27.62 14.15 9.51
C GLN A 364 29.05 13.62 9.54
N LEU A 365 29.38 12.62 8.71
CA LEU A 365 30.76 12.12 8.59
C LEU A 365 31.72 13.22 8.11
N LYS A 366 31.30 14.05 7.15
CA LYS A 366 32.10 15.21 6.70
C LYS A 366 32.34 16.25 7.80
N LYS A 367 31.34 16.50 8.65
CA LYS A 367 31.46 17.42 9.80
C LYS A 367 32.43 16.90 10.85
N ILE A 368 32.55 15.60 11.04
CA ILE A 368 33.54 14.99 11.93
C ILE A 368 34.97 15.25 11.39
N ILE A 369 35.18 15.12 10.07
CA ILE A 369 36.45 15.34 9.43
C ILE A 369 36.80 16.84 9.39
N TYR A 370 35.78 17.68 9.14
CA TYR A 370 35.93 19.13 9.00
C TYR A 370 35.00 19.88 9.95
N PRO A 371 35.31 19.99 11.26
CA PRO A 371 34.39 20.53 12.28
C PRO A 371 33.92 21.97 12.02
N ARG A 372 34.74 22.78 11.32
CA ARG A 372 34.43 24.18 10.97
C ARG A 372 33.78 24.30 9.58
N GLY A 373 33.59 23.19 8.86
CA GLY A 373 33.01 23.17 7.53
C GLY A 373 31.49 23.42 7.55
N ILE A 374 30.99 24.27 6.65
CA ILE A 374 29.57 24.48 6.42
C ILE A 374 29.12 23.58 5.27
N PHE A 375 28.36 22.54 5.59
CA PHE A 375 27.86 21.58 4.60
C PHE A 375 26.34 21.69 4.52
N VAL A 376 25.83 22.06 3.35
CA VAL A 376 24.40 22.18 3.07
C VAL A 376 23.91 20.92 2.37
N ILE A 377 22.90 20.26 2.94
CA ILE A 377 22.25 19.12 2.31
C ILE A 377 21.29 19.65 1.23
N LYS A 378 21.48 19.19 0.01
CA LYS A 378 20.62 19.50 -1.13
C LYS A 378 19.95 18.24 -1.66
N TYR A 379 18.65 18.30 -1.88
CA TYR A 379 17.87 17.27 -2.53
C TYR A 379 17.15 17.87 -3.75
N ASP A 380 17.35 17.29 -4.92
CA ASP A 380 16.80 17.78 -6.19
C ASP A 380 16.99 19.32 -6.37
N LYS A 381 18.24 19.80 -6.17
CA LYS A 381 18.66 21.23 -6.22
C LYS A 381 18.14 22.12 -5.07
N ASN A 382 17.21 21.67 -4.24
CA ASN A 382 16.66 22.42 -3.13
C ASN A 382 17.40 22.12 -1.83
N LYS A 383 17.54 23.14 -0.96
CA LYS A 383 18.11 22.98 0.38
C LYS A 383 17.09 22.20 1.24
N VAL A 384 17.58 21.19 1.96
CA VAL A 384 16.80 20.45 2.93
C VAL A 384 16.84 21.16 4.27
N ASP A 385 15.67 21.48 4.81
CA ASP A 385 15.51 22.16 6.10
C ASP A 385 15.79 21.21 7.25
N ASP A 386 16.37 21.73 8.37
CA ASP A 386 16.66 20.92 9.56
C ASP A 386 15.38 20.33 10.19
N LYS A 387 14.25 21.06 10.14
CA LYS A 387 12.95 20.56 10.60
C LYS A 387 12.48 19.35 9.79
N PHE A 388 12.67 19.42 8.47
CA PHE A 388 12.30 18.30 7.60
C PHE A 388 13.21 17.08 7.81
N MET A 389 14.50 17.31 8.04
CA MET A 389 15.46 16.27 8.41
C MET A 389 15.08 15.59 9.73
N ALA A 390 14.78 16.36 10.76
CA ALA A 390 14.33 15.83 12.05
C ALA A 390 13.06 14.96 11.90
N SER A 391 12.11 15.38 11.06
CA SER A 391 10.90 14.61 10.77
C SER A 391 11.21 13.24 10.14
N ILE A 392 12.16 13.17 9.19
CA ILE A 392 12.55 11.91 8.55
C ILE A 392 13.22 10.96 9.56
N ILE A 393 14.16 11.48 10.36
CA ILE A 393 14.86 10.67 11.38
C ILE A 393 13.86 10.13 12.40
N SER A 394 12.96 11.00 12.90
CA SER A 394 11.91 10.61 13.84
C SER A 394 10.97 9.57 13.26
N PHE A 395 10.61 9.68 11.97
CA PHE A 395 9.78 8.70 11.29
C PHE A 395 10.47 7.32 11.24
N ILE A 396 11.74 7.26 10.82
CA ILE A 396 12.46 6.00 10.70
C ILE A 396 12.66 5.36 12.07
N PHE A 397 13.02 6.15 13.10
CA PHE A 397 13.15 5.66 14.46
C PHE A 397 11.83 5.06 14.96
N LEU A 398 10.73 5.80 14.84
CA LEU A 398 9.42 5.35 15.28
C LEU A 398 8.93 4.12 14.51
N TYR A 399 9.22 4.07 13.21
CA TYR A 399 8.92 2.91 12.36
C TYR A 399 9.61 1.65 12.87
N LEU A 400 10.89 1.73 13.23
CA LEU A 400 11.64 0.60 13.81
C LEU A 400 11.10 0.22 15.20
N VAL A 401 10.77 1.19 16.05
CA VAL A 401 10.18 0.91 17.37
C VAL A 401 8.87 0.14 17.23
N ILE A 402 7.97 0.60 16.36
CA ILE A 402 6.68 -0.07 16.14
C ILE A 402 6.87 -1.46 15.51
N PHE A 403 7.79 -1.60 14.56
CA PHE A 403 8.16 -2.89 13.99
C PHE A 403 8.58 -3.88 15.07
N PHE A 404 9.48 -3.50 15.96
CA PHE A 404 9.93 -4.36 17.06
C PHE A 404 8.82 -4.65 18.08
N LEU A 405 7.94 -3.68 18.37
CA LEU A 405 6.79 -3.91 19.24
C LEU A 405 5.81 -4.93 18.62
N ILE A 406 5.47 -4.79 17.34
CA ILE A 406 4.62 -5.75 16.64
C ILE A 406 5.27 -7.14 16.66
N THR A 407 6.57 -7.24 16.33
CA THR A 407 7.32 -8.51 16.39
C THR A 407 7.25 -9.16 17.77
N ALA A 408 7.46 -8.38 18.83
CA ALA A 408 7.39 -8.86 20.21
C ALA A 408 6.00 -9.39 20.57
N PHE A 409 4.92 -8.65 20.21
CA PHE A 409 3.56 -9.09 20.48
C PHE A 409 3.17 -10.34 19.68
N LEU A 410 3.63 -10.47 18.43
CA LEU A 410 3.43 -11.69 17.63
C LEU A 410 4.16 -12.89 18.23
N SER A 411 5.39 -12.70 18.71
CA SER A 411 6.13 -13.74 19.40
C SER A 411 5.46 -14.16 20.73
N LEU A 412 4.92 -13.19 21.49
CA LEU A 412 4.15 -13.46 22.71
C LEU A 412 2.86 -14.26 22.44
N SER A 413 2.27 -14.13 21.25
CA SER A 413 1.10 -14.93 20.83
C SER A 413 1.44 -16.36 20.41
N GLY A 414 2.71 -16.77 20.50
CA GLY A 414 3.17 -18.14 20.25
C GLY A 414 3.68 -18.41 18.83
N LEU A 415 3.84 -17.37 18.00
CA LEU A 415 4.42 -17.52 16.67
C LEU A 415 5.94 -17.68 16.74
N ASP A 416 6.51 -18.48 15.83
CA ASP A 416 7.95 -18.63 15.70
C ASP A 416 8.64 -17.32 15.27
N PHE A 417 9.97 -17.26 15.42
CA PHE A 417 10.74 -16.05 15.19
C PHE A 417 10.62 -15.54 13.75
N VAL A 418 10.70 -16.43 12.74
CA VAL A 418 10.64 -16.02 11.32
C VAL A 418 9.26 -15.50 10.98
N THR A 419 8.20 -16.17 11.41
CA THR A 419 6.81 -15.74 11.23
C THR A 419 6.55 -14.41 11.96
N SER A 420 7.04 -14.23 13.19
CA SER A 420 6.83 -12.99 13.96
C SER A 420 7.53 -11.80 13.33
N ILE A 421 8.80 -11.93 12.93
CA ILE A 421 9.57 -10.82 12.37
C ILE A 421 9.11 -10.47 10.96
N SER A 422 8.82 -11.46 10.12
CA SER A 422 8.35 -11.21 8.76
C SER A 422 6.88 -10.77 8.72
N GLY A 423 6.03 -11.29 9.61
CA GLY A 423 4.66 -10.84 9.78
C GLY A 423 4.58 -9.36 10.21
N ALA A 424 5.44 -8.95 11.15
CA ALA A 424 5.57 -7.55 11.52
C ALA A 424 6.07 -6.69 10.34
N ALA A 425 7.09 -7.14 9.61
CA ALA A 425 7.63 -6.42 8.46
C ALA A 425 6.57 -6.26 7.35
N THR A 426 5.89 -7.34 6.97
CA THR A 426 4.87 -7.29 5.91
C THR A 426 3.67 -6.44 6.30
N SER A 427 3.22 -6.46 7.56
CA SER A 427 2.09 -5.66 8.01
C SER A 427 2.40 -4.16 8.02
N ILE A 428 3.53 -3.73 8.61
CA ILE A 428 3.88 -2.30 8.70
C ILE A 428 4.34 -1.72 7.36
N SER A 429 4.85 -2.56 6.45
CA SER A 429 5.27 -2.14 5.11
C SER A 429 4.18 -2.35 4.05
N ASN A 430 3.08 -3.04 4.40
CA ASN A 430 1.98 -3.43 3.51
C ASN A 430 2.49 -4.17 2.25
N VAL A 431 3.16 -5.31 2.43
CA VAL A 431 3.81 -6.07 1.33
C VAL A 431 3.00 -7.28 0.89
N GLY A 432 2.32 -7.97 1.82
CA GLY A 432 1.48 -9.13 1.58
C GLY A 432 2.06 -10.42 2.17
N PRO A 433 2.89 -11.17 1.46
CA PRO A 433 3.49 -12.39 2.00
C PRO A 433 4.49 -12.09 3.11
N GLY A 434 4.56 -12.98 4.11
CA GLY A 434 5.66 -13.04 5.05
C GLY A 434 6.79 -13.94 4.55
N LEU A 435 7.51 -14.55 5.47
CA LEU A 435 8.56 -15.54 5.23
C LEU A 435 8.35 -16.75 6.13
N GLY A 436 8.90 -17.89 5.73
CA GLY A 436 8.79 -19.14 6.47
C GLY A 436 7.55 -19.95 6.08
N SER A 437 7.40 -21.11 6.70
CA SER A 437 6.44 -22.13 6.30
C SER A 437 4.97 -21.77 6.52
N THR A 438 4.68 -20.80 7.41
CA THR A 438 3.30 -20.46 7.78
C THR A 438 2.72 -19.36 6.90
N ILE A 439 3.41 -18.21 6.83
CA ILE A 439 2.95 -17.00 6.12
C ILE A 439 3.85 -16.64 4.94
N GLY A 440 4.65 -17.58 4.47
CA GLY A 440 5.59 -17.39 3.35
C GLY A 440 4.90 -17.17 2.01
N PRO A 441 5.67 -17.22 0.91
CA PRO A 441 5.19 -16.87 -0.43
C PRO A 441 3.92 -17.59 -0.89
N ASN A 442 3.76 -18.88 -0.54
CA ASN A 442 2.60 -19.72 -0.83
C ASN A 442 1.74 -19.99 0.41
N GLY A 443 2.05 -19.37 1.54
CA GLY A 443 1.30 -19.50 2.79
C GLY A 443 0.15 -18.50 2.89
N ASP A 444 -0.69 -18.71 3.90
CA ASP A 444 -1.79 -17.82 4.25
C ASP A 444 -1.81 -17.55 5.78
N PHE A 445 -2.63 -16.59 6.17
CA PHE A 445 -2.77 -16.16 7.57
C PHE A 445 -3.94 -16.84 8.30
N SER A 446 -4.53 -17.90 7.75
CA SER A 446 -5.68 -18.59 8.35
C SER A 446 -5.33 -19.21 9.71
N ASN A 447 -4.17 -19.84 9.79
CA ASN A 447 -3.75 -20.66 10.93
C ASN A 447 -3.05 -19.88 12.06
N ILE A 448 -2.88 -18.56 11.95
CA ILE A 448 -2.30 -17.78 13.05
C ILE A 448 -3.36 -17.42 14.10
N PRO A 449 -2.96 -17.22 15.38
CA PRO A 449 -3.89 -16.84 16.44
C PRO A 449 -4.71 -15.58 16.13
N GLU A 450 -5.95 -15.52 16.59
CA GLU A 450 -6.84 -14.36 16.34
C GLU A 450 -6.23 -13.04 16.83
N ILE A 451 -5.58 -13.04 18.00
CA ILE A 451 -4.91 -11.87 18.54
C ILE A 451 -3.80 -11.37 17.62
N SER A 452 -3.08 -12.29 16.95
CA SER A 452 -2.06 -11.95 15.95
C SER A 452 -2.68 -11.26 14.73
N LYS A 453 -3.85 -11.68 14.28
CA LYS A 453 -4.59 -11.06 13.17
C LYS A 453 -4.97 -9.61 13.49
N TRP A 454 -5.40 -9.33 14.72
CA TRP A 454 -5.69 -7.96 15.18
C TRP A 454 -4.43 -7.10 15.25
N ILE A 455 -3.32 -7.63 15.76
CA ILE A 455 -2.03 -6.94 15.84
C ILE A 455 -1.52 -6.60 14.43
N LEU A 456 -1.58 -7.55 13.50
CA LEU A 456 -1.18 -7.35 12.11
C LEU A 456 -2.09 -6.32 11.42
N SER A 457 -3.41 -6.36 11.63
CA SER A 457 -4.36 -5.38 11.09
C SER A 457 -4.05 -3.96 11.59
N LEU A 458 -3.66 -3.82 12.87
CA LEU A 458 -3.17 -2.55 13.40
C LEU A 458 -1.86 -2.11 12.71
N GLY A 459 -0.94 -3.04 12.47
CA GLY A 459 0.30 -2.79 11.72
C GLY A 459 0.01 -2.27 10.30
N MET A 460 -0.95 -2.91 9.59
CA MET A 460 -1.34 -2.53 8.23
C MET A 460 -1.85 -1.09 8.14
N ILE A 461 -2.73 -0.67 9.06
CA ILE A 461 -3.25 0.70 9.05
C ILE A 461 -2.19 1.73 9.47
N LEU A 462 -1.32 1.40 10.42
CA LEU A 462 -0.18 2.24 10.83
C LEU A 462 0.79 2.46 9.68
N GLY A 463 1.14 1.41 8.95
CA GLY A 463 2.01 1.48 7.77
C GLY A 463 1.40 2.32 6.65
N ARG A 464 0.11 2.12 6.37
CA ARG A 464 -0.60 2.79 5.28
C ARG A 464 -0.73 4.29 5.49
N LEU A 465 -1.03 4.74 6.71
CA LEU A 465 -1.29 6.14 7.05
C LEU A 465 -0.05 6.90 7.51
N GLU A 466 1.15 6.34 7.31
CA GLU A 466 2.42 6.97 7.66
C GLU A 466 2.57 7.30 9.15
N LEU A 467 2.32 6.36 10.04
CA LEU A 467 2.52 6.36 11.51
C LEU A 467 2.08 7.63 12.24
N PHE A 468 2.65 8.80 11.90
CA PHE A 468 2.36 10.07 12.58
C PHE A 468 0.88 10.45 12.49
N ALA A 469 0.20 10.11 11.39
CA ALA A 469 -1.20 10.45 11.21
C ALA A 469 -2.12 9.76 12.23
N ILE A 470 -1.73 8.58 12.69
CA ILE A 470 -2.49 7.83 13.71
C ILE A 470 -1.97 8.14 15.10
N LEU A 471 -0.64 8.15 15.31
CA LEU A 471 -0.06 8.27 16.63
C LEU A 471 -0.36 9.63 17.29
N VAL A 472 -0.52 10.69 16.51
CA VAL A 472 -0.92 12.01 17.03
C VAL A 472 -2.27 11.97 17.74
N LEU A 473 -3.18 11.05 17.37
CA LEU A 473 -4.49 10.89 18.00
C LEU A 473 -4.40 10.35 19.43
N PHE A 474 -3.31 9.70 19.79
CA PHE A 474 -3.09 9.18 21.15
C PHE A 474 -2.46 10.22 22.09
N LEU A 475 -2.05 11.39 21.59
CA LEU A 475 -1.49 12.45 22.42
C LEU A 475 -2.62 13.24 23.12
N PRO A 476 -2.62 13.36 24.47
CA PRO A 476 -3.64 14.14 25.19
C PRO A 476 -3.71 15.61 24.76
N SER A 477 -2.56 16.19 24.36
CA SER A 477 -2.48 17.57 23.86
C SER A 477 -3.28 17.79 22.55
N PHE A 478 -3.44 16.75 21.73
CA PHE A 478 -4.23 16.81 20.50
C PHE A 478 -5.72 17.12 20.77
N TRP A 479 -6.26 16.64 21.88
CA TRP A 479 -7.69 16.78 22.24
C TRP A 479 -7.99 18.04 23.05
N ARG A 480 -6.95 18.73 23.54
CA ARG A 480 -7.11 19.91 24.42
C ARG A 480 -7.18 21.25 23.66
N ASN A 481 -6.93 21.28 22.36
CA ASN A 481 -6.95 22.49 21.53
C ASN A 481 -8.24 22.67 20.76
#